data_e88ec7cf6351fb7f7b3e88acd5e8e083
#
_entry.id   e88ec7cf6351fb7f7b3e88acd5e8e083
#
_cell.length_a   1.000
_cell.length_b   1.000
_cell.length_c   1.000
_cell.angle_alpha   90.00
_cell.angle_beta   90.00
_cell.angle_gamma   90.00
#
_symmetry.space_group_name_H-M   'P 1'
#
loop_
_entity.id
_entity.type
_entity.pdbx_description
1 polymer ?
#
loop_
_entity_poly.entity_id
_entity_poly.type
_entity_poly.pdbx_seq_one_letter_code
_entity_poly.pdbx_strand_id
1 'polypeptide(L)'
;MSLRIDPDKANEAYTAAHAIAGFQLADIAFGVLVRNGILPKSDAERLLKQAIAGNRSRNHEAAAESLGIVLQSLSEFQPAPRH
;
A
#
# COMPACT_ATOMS: atom_id res chain seq x y z
N MET A 1 -8.66 -32.45 24.52
CA MET A 1 -7.62 -31.63 23.85
C MET A 1 -8.11 -30.20 23.73
N SER A 2 -7.58 -29.32 24.52
CA SER A 2 -8.00 -27.93 24.47
C SER A 2 -7.17 -27.20 23.40
N LEU A 3 -7.84 -26.66 22.41
CA LEU A 3 -7.24 -25.75 21.47
C LEU A 3 -6.99 -24.44 22.20
N ARG A 4 -5.80 -24.28 22.75
CA ARG A 4 -5.40 -23.01 23.29
C ARG A 4 -4.79 -22.19 22.16
N ILE A 5 -5.47 -21.16 21.78
CA ILE A 5 -4.92 -20.12 20.93
C ILE A 5 -4.09 -19.24 21.86
N ASP A 6 -2.80 -19.14 21.59
CA ASP A 6 -1.93 -18.21 22.28
C ASP A 6 -2.41 -16.80 22.01
N PRO A 7 -2.82 -16.02 23.04
CA PRO A 7 -3.35 -14.65 22.82
C PRO A 7 -2.38 -13.76 22.08
N ASP A 8 -1.08 -13.89 22.31
CA ASP A 8 -0.08 -13.06 21.65
C ASP A 8 0.00 -13.39 20.15
N LYS A 9 -0.05 -14.68 19.79
CA LYS A 9 -0.06 -15.09 18.39
C LYS A 9 -1.36 -14.70 17.70
N ALA A 10 -2.50 -14.77 18.38
CA ALA A 10 -3.78 -14.34 17.84
C ALA A 10 -3.77 -12.84 17.57
N ASN A 11 -3.20 -12.03 18.47
CA ASN A 11 -3.05 -10.59 18.28
C ASN A 11 -2.11 -10.25 17.13
N GLU A 12 -1.00 -10.97 17.01
CA GLU A 12 -0.07 -10.77 15.89
C GLU A 12 -0.74 -11.07 14.56
N ALA A 13 -1.46 -12.18 14.47
CA ALA A 13 -2.16 -12.58 13.26
C ALA A 13 -3.25 -11.56 12.90
N TYR A 14 -4.01 -11.08 13.89
CA TYR A 14 -5.04 -10.07 13.69
C TYR A 14 -4.44 -8.74 13.22
N THR A 15 -3.34 -8.31 13.85
CA THR A 15 -2.65 -7.07 13.48
C THR A 15 -2.09 -7.16 12.07
N ALA A 16 -1.49 -8.30 11.70
CA ALA A 16 -0.98 -8.51 10.34
C ALA A 16 -2.11 -8.49 9.32
N ALA A 17 -3.24 -9.16 9.61
CA ALA A 17 -4.40 -9.17 8.73
C ALA A 17 -4.97 -7.77 8.55
N HIS A 18 -5.05 -6.97 9.60
CA HIS A 18 -5.51 -5.58 9.55
C HIS A 18 -4.57 -4.73 8.71
N ALA A 19 -3.27 -4.90 8.87
CA ALA A 19 -2.27 -4.14 8.11
C ALA A 19 -2.37 -4.47 6.62
N ILE A 20 -2.51 -5.75 6.27
CA ILE A 20 -2.67 -6.19 4.89
C ILE A 20 -3.98 -5.64 4.29
N ALA A 21 -5.09 -5.77 5.01
CA ALA A 21 -6.38 -5.28 4.54
C ALA A 21 -6.38 -3.76 4.35
N GLY A 22 -5.79 -3.02 5.30
CA GLY A 22 -5.65 -1.57 5.20
C GLY A 22 -4.79 -1.16 4.02
N PHE A 23 -3.69 -1.86 3.78
CA PHE A 23 -2.83 -1.62 2.63
C PHE A 23 -3.56 -1.87 1.31
N GLN A 24 -4.29 -2.98 1.22
CA GLN A 24 -5.06 -3.32 0.02
C GLN A 24 -6.14 -2.29 -0.25
N LEU A 25 -6.85 -1.87 0.78
CA LEU A 25 -7.89 -0.85 0.65
C LEU A 25 -7.31 0.49 0.17
N ALA A 26 -6.19 0.89 0.74
CA ALA A 26 -5.49 2.11 0.34
C ALA A 26 -5.03 2.02 -1.12
N ASP A 27 -4.50 0.87 -1.55
CA ASP A 27 -4.06 0.64 -2.92
C ASP A 27 -5.23 0.75 -3.90
N ILE A 28 -6.37 0.14 -3.57
CA ILE A 28 -7.58 0.22 -4.38
C ILE A 28 -8.07 1.68 -4.48
N ALA A 29 -8.16 2.38 -3.36
CA ALA A 29 -8.60 3.76 -3.32
C ALA A 29 -7.68 4.67 -4.13
N PHE A 30 -6.37 4.48 -3.99
CA PHE A 30 -5.36 5.21 -4.72
C PHE A 30 -5.49 4.99 -6.22
N GLY A 31 -5.65 3.72 -6.62
CA GLY A 31 -5.85 3.35 -8.01
C GLY A 31 -7.11 3.97 -8.62
N VAL A 32 -8.21 4.00 -7.85
CA VAL A 32 -9.46 4.64 -8.30
C VAL A 32 -9.25 6.14 -8.52
N LEU A 33 -8.57 6.82 -7.60
CA LEU A 33 -8.29 8.25 -7.72
C LEU A 33 -7.46 8.58 -8.96
N VAL A 34 -6.45 7.77 -9.24
CA VAL A 34 -5.61 7.96 -10.43
C VAL A 34 -6.39 7.64 -11.70
N ARG A 35 -7.14 6.54 -11.70
CA ARG A 35 -7.92 6.12 -12.88
C ARG A 35 -8.96 7.15 -13.29
N ASN A 36 -9.59 7.79 -12.31
CA ASN A 36 -10.62 8.80 -12.55
C ASN A 36 -10.05 10.20 -12.77
N GLY A 37 -8.73 10.35 -12.76
CA GLY A 37 -8.08 11.64 -13.00
C GLY A 37 -8.20 12.63 -11.85
N ILE A 38 -8.69 12.19 -10.69
CA ILE A 38 -8.79 13.04 -9.50
C ILE A 38 -7.40 13.32 -8.95
N LEU A 39 -6.53 12.29 -8.95
CA LEU A 39 -5.13 12.42 -8.56
C LEU A 39 -4.26 12.19 -9.81
N PRO A 40 -3.57 13.22 -10.31
CA PRO A 40 -2.68 13.04 -11.45
C PRO A 40 -1.61 11.99 -11.18
N LYS A 41 -1.30 11.17 -12.18
CA LYS A 41 -0.33 10.09 -12.07
C LYS A 41 1.02 10.59 -11.56
N SER A 42 1.49 11.73 -12.06
CA SER A 42 2.77 12.31 -11.64
C SER A 42 2.80 12.68 -10.16
N ASP A 43 1.67 13.21 -9.64
CA ASP A 43 1.54 13.53 -8.22
C ASP A 43 1.50 12.25 -7.38
N ALA A 44 0.80 11.23 -7.86
CA ALA A 44 0.73 9.93 -7.20
C ALA A 44 2.11 9.30 -7.10
N GLU A 45 2.89 9.31 -8.18
CA GLU A 45 4.26 8.80 -8.18
C GLU A 45 5.15 9.55 -7.20
N ARG A 46 5.03 10.88 -7.18
CA ARG A 46 5.80 11.72 -6.26
C ARG A 46 5.49 11.40 -4.80
N LEU A 47 4.21 11.26 -4.46
CA LEU A 47 3.78 10.93 -3.10
C LEU A 47 4.28 9.56 -2.68
N LEU A 48 4.24 8.57 -3.57
CA LEU A 48 4.75 7.23 -3.29
C LEU A 48 6.26 7.24 -3.07
N LYS A 49 7.00 7.97 -3.90
CA LYS A 49 8.47 8.10 -3.73
C LYS A 49 8.83 8.75 -2.40
N GLN A 50 8.08 9.78 -1.99
CA GLN A 50 8.28 10.43 -0.69
C GLN A 50 7.99 9.46 0.45
N ALA A 51 6.91 8.68 0.36
CA ALA A 51 6.55 7.71 1.38
C ALA A 51 7.60 6.59 1.48
N ILE A 52 8.11 6.11 0.36
CA ILE A 52 9.17 5.10 0.32
C ILE A 52 10.42 5.63 1.01
N ALA A 53 10.86 6.83 0.65
CA ALA A 53 12.05 7.44 1.26
C ALA A 53 11.87 7.66 2.77
N GLY A 54 10.69 8.10 3.19
CA GLY A 54 10.37 8.28 4.60
C GLY A 54 10.41 6.98 5.38
N ASN A 55 9.90 5.90 4.82
CA ASN A 55 9.95 4.59 5.47
C ASN A 55 11.36 4.03 5.56
N ARG A 56 12.17 4.20 4.51
CA ARG A 56 13.57 3.79 4.54
C ARG A 56 14.38 4.55 5.59
N SER A 57 14.15 5.84 5.72
CA SER A 57 14.85 6.66 6.72
C SER A 57 14.53 6.24 8.15
N ARG A 58 13.38 5.60 8.37
CA ARG A 58 12.95 5.06 9.67
C ARG A 58 13.25 3.57 9.81
N ASN A 59 13.98 2.97 8.88
CA ASN A 59 14.29 1.54 8.84
C ASN A 59 13.06 0.65 8.69
N HIS A 60 12.02 1.15 8.03
CA HIS A 60 10.82 0.38 7.71
C HIS A 60 10.92 -0.19 6.29
N GLU A 61 11.86 -1.10 6.09
CA GLU A 61 12.16 -1.64 4.75
C GLU A 61 11.00 -2.41 4.13
N ALA A 62 10.29 -3.21 4.92
CA ALA A 62 9.15 -3.97 4.41
C ALA A 62 8.04 -3.04 3.89
N ALA A 63 7.78 -1.95 4.60
CA ALA A 63 6.81 -0.95 4.16
C ALA A 63 7.29 -0.25 2.88
N ALA A 64 8.57 0.10 2.81
CA ALA A 64 9.16 0.72 1.62
C ALA A 64 9.05 -0.21 0.40
N GLU A 65 9.33 -1.50 0.57
CA GLU A 65 9.22 -2.49 -0.51
C GLU A 65 7.77 -2.63 -0.99
N SER A 66 6.81 -2.69 -0.07
CA SER A 66 5.38 -2.77 -0.41
C SER A 66 4.93 -1.55 -1.22
N LEU A 67 5.35 -0.36 -0.80
CA LEU A 67 5.05 0.86 -1.54
C LEU A 67 5.75 0.90 -2.89
N GLY A 68 6.94 0.31 -2.99
CA GLY A 68 7.67 0.17 -4.25
C GLY A 68 6.89 -0.66 -5.27
N ILE A 69 6.22 -1.72 -4.83
CA ILE A 69 5.36 -2.54 -5.69
C ILE A 69 4.20 -1.71 -6.22
N VAL A 70 3.56 -0.91 -5.38
CA VAL A 70 2.48 -0.01 -5.79
C VAL A 70 2.98 1.01 -6.81
N LEU A 71 4.16 1.58 -6.57
CA LEU A 71 4.77 2.54 -7.50
C LEU A 71 5.03 1.91 -8.86
N GLN A 72 5.54 0.67 -8.88
CA GLN A 72 5.78 -0.05 -10.12
C GLN A 72 4.47 -0.29 -10.88
N SER A 73 3.42 -0.74 -10.19
CA SER A 73 2.11 -0.94 -10.79
C SER A 73 1.57 0.37 -11.37
N LEU A 74 1.77 1.47 -10.65
CA LEU A 74 1.31 2.78 -11.10
C LEU A 74 2.08 3.24 -12.35
N SER A 75 3.39 2.99 -12.42
CA SER A 75 4.18 3.38 -13.59
C SER A 75 3.78 2.64 -14.85
N GLU A 76 3.26 1.42 -14.70
CA GLU A 76 2.74 0.62 -15.82
C GLU A 76 1.32 0.98 -16.19
N PHE A 77 0.62 1.72 -15.32
CA PHE A 77 -0.77 2.09 -15.53
C PHE A 77 -0.87 3.20 -16.57
N GLN A 78 -1.72 2.98 -17.57
CA GLN A 78 -2.04 4.00 -18.54
C GLN A 78 -3.49 4.43 -18.32
N PRO A 79 -3.72 5.70 -17.95
CA PRO A 79 -5.09 6.19 -17.80
C PRO A 79 -5.82 6.14 -19.14
N ALA A 80 -7.13 5.89 -19.08
CA ALA A 80 -7.96 5.89 -20.28
C ALA A 80 -7.83 7.23 -21.00
N PRO A 81 -7.73 7.25 -22.34
CA PRO A 81 -7.64 8.51 -23.06
C PRO A 81 -8.89 9.36 -22.81
N ARG A 82 -8.67 10.63 -22.56
CA ARG A 82 -9.77 11.59 -22.41
C ARG A 82 -10.26 11.98 -23.80
N HIS A 83 -11.55 11.85 -23.97
CA HIS A 83 -12.23 12.34 -25.17
C HIS A 83 -12.79 13.73 -24.90
#